data_c98935bc3fa6cc311c2c78ba2a83cbba
#
_entry.id   c98935bc3fa6cc311c2c78ba2a83cbba
#
_cell.length_a   1.000
_cell.length_b   1.000
_cell.length_c   1.000
_cell.angle_alpha   90.00
_cell.angle_beta   90.00
_cell.angle_gamma   90.00
#
_symmetry.space_group_name_H-M   'P 1'
#
loop_
_entity.id
_entity.type
_entity.pdbx_description
1 polymer ?
#
loop_
_entity_poly.entity_id
_entity_poly.type
_entity_poly.pdbx_seq_one_letter_code
_entity_poly.pdbx_strand_id
1 'polypeptide(L)'
;MKLAVVGATGLVGSEILEVLEEHQFPFDELLLVASERSAGKKMTFKGKEYTVIGLKQAVSEKPDVAIFSAGGGTSLEWAPQFAEVGTIVI
;
A
#
# COMPACT_ATOMS: atom_id res chain seq x y z
N MET A 1 -7.89 11.44 -2.75
CA MET A 1 -7.06 10.83 -1.69
C MET A 1 -6.14 9.78 -2.30
N LYS A 2 -4.87 9.82 -1.95
CA LYS A 2 -3.90 8.83 -2.39
C LYS A 2 -3.77 7.77 -1.30
N LEU A 3 -4.07 6.53 -1.64
CA LEU A 3 -4.08 5.41 -0.70
C LEU A 3 -2.94 4.43 -1.00
N ALA A 4 -2.20 4.04 0.03
CA ALA A 4 -1.17 3.02 -0.10
C ALA A 4 -1.58 1.77 0.66
N VAL A 5 -1.40 0.60 0.03
CA VAL A 5 -1.59 -0.68 0.69
C VAL A 5 -0.22 -1.35 0.78
N VAL A 6 0.30 -1.44 1.99
CA VAL A 6 1.63 -2.00 2.24
C VAL A 6 1.50 -3.50 2.51
N GLY A 7 2.27 -4.28 1.78
CA GLY A 7 2.16 -5.74 1.82
C GLY A 7 1.15 -6.26 0.80
N ALA A 8 0.90 -5.50 -0.26
CA ALA A 8 -0.13 -5.81 -1.26
C ALA A 8 0.04 -7.19 -1.92
N THR A 9 1.27 -7.69 -2.00
CA THR A 9 1.54 -8.99 -2.62
C THR A 9 1.28 -10.17 -1.70
N GLY A 10 1.04 -9.91 -0.40
CA GLY A 10 0.76 -10.96 0.56
C GLY A 10 -0.71 -11.36 0.57
N LEU A 11 -1.02 -12.45 1.26
CA LEU A 11 -2.38 -12.95 1.38
C LEU A 11 -3.32 -11.94 2.04
N VAL A 12 -2.88 -11.33 3.13
CA VAL A 12 -3.69 -10.33 3.83
C VAL A 12 -3.86 -9.08 2.98
N GLY A 13 -2.83 -8.71 2.22
CA GLY A 13 -2.93 -7.59 1.27
C GLY A 13 -3.99 -7.83 0.22
N SER A 14 -4.06 -9.04 -0.32
CA SER A 14 -5.11 -9.41 -1.29
C SER A 14 -6.50 -9.27 -0.68
N GLU A 15 -6.68 -9.69 0.56
CA GLU A 15 -7.94 -9.57 1.26
C GLU A 15 -8.34 -8.10 1.47
N ILE A 16 -7.38 -7.26 1.80
CA ILE A 16 -7.62 -5.82 1.97
C ILE A 16 -8.09 -5.21 0.65
N LEU A 17 -7.43 -5.56 -0.45
CA LEU A 17 -7.84 -5.06 -1.77
C LEU A 17 -9.25 -5.51 -2.13
N GLU A 18 -9.61 -6.74 -1.80
CA GLU A 18 -10.95 -7.26 -2.02
C GLU A 18 -12.00 -6.48 -1.24
N VAL A 19 -11.71 -6.17 0.03
CA VAL A 19 -12.60 -5.38 0.87
C VAL A 19 -12.75 -3.96 0.31
N LEU A 20 -11.68 -3.35 -0.13
CA LEU A 20 -11.74 -2.01 -0.74
C LEU A 20 -12.63 -1.99 -1.98
N GLU A 21 -12.55 -3.04 -2.79
CA GLU A 21 -13.38 -3.17 -3.98
C GLU A 21 -14.85 -3.37 -3.63
N GLU A 22 -15.15 -4.26 -2.67
CA GLU A 22 -16.52 -4.54 -2.24
C GLU A 22 -17.21 -3.33 -1.65
N HIS A 23 -16.50 -2.54 -0.86
CA HIS A 23 -17.05 -1.37 -0.19
C HIS A 23 -16.90 -0.09 -1.00
N GLN A 24 -16.33 -0.19 -2.20
CA GLN A 24 -16.13 0.96 -3.09
C GLN A 24 -15.45 2.12 -2.35
N PHE A 25 -14.39 1.78 -1.59
CA PHE A 25 -13.66 2.76 -0.79
C PHE A 25 -13.16 3.91 -1.67
N PRO A 26 -13.46 5.17 -1.31
CA PRO A 26 -13.12 6.30 -2.15
C PRO A 26 -11.63 6.66 -2.12
N PHE A 27 -10.98 6.57 -3.25
CA PHE A 27 -9.62 7.05 -3.43
C PHE A 27 -9.42 7.46 -4.89
N ASP A 28 -8.51 8.41 -5.11
CA ASP A 28 -8.20 8.88 -6.46
C ASP A 28 -7.01 8.15 -7.04
N GLU A 29 -6.08 7.75 -6.19
CA GLU A 29 -4.87 7.08 -6.61
C GLU A 29 -4.55 5.95 -5.61
N LEU A 30 -4.12 4.82 -6.14
CA LEU A 30 -3.79 3.64 -5.34
C LEU A 30 -2.33 3.26 -5.55
N LEU A 31 -1.60 3.11 -4.45
CA LEU A 31 -0.23 2.61 -4.46
C LEU A 31 -0.22 1.20 -3.89
N LEU A 32 0.25 0.24 -4.66
CA LEU A 32 0.45 -1.12 -4.19
C LEU A 32 1.90 -1.25 -3.77
N VAL A 33 2.13 -1.45 -2.49
CA VAL A 33 3.46 -1.38 -1.90
C VAL A 33 3.87 -2.73 -1.33
N ALA A 34 5.10 -3.14 -1.56
CA ALA A 34 5.64 -4.36 -1.01
C ALA A 34 7.14 -4.17 -0.74
N SER A 35 7.82 -5.23 -0.31
CA SER A 35 9.27 -5.17 -0.09
C SER A 35 9.98 -4.87 -1.42
N GLU A 36 11.23 -4.43 -1.31
CA GLU A 36 12.06 -4.16 -2.49
C GLU A 36 12.18 -5.38 -3.41
N ARG A 37 12.07 -6.58 -2.84
CA ARG A 37 12.13 -7.83 -3.62
C ARG A 37 10.93 -7.99 -4.53
N SER A 38 9.79 -7.44 -4.15
CA SER A 38 8.57 -7.53 -4.92
C SER A 38 8.32 -6.31 -5.82
N ALA A 39 9.11 -5.27 -5.66
CA ALA A 39 8.97 -4.06 -6.47
C ALA A 39 9.12 -4.39 -7.96
N GLY A 40 8.27 -3.80 -8.78
CA GLY A 40 8.26 -4.05 -10.22
C GLY A 40 7.28 -5.12 -10.67
N LYS A 41 6.72 -5.89 -9.77
CA LYS A 41 5.69 -6.89 -10.12
C LYS A 41 4.42 -6.17 -10.55
N LYS A 42 3.65 -6.84 -11.40
CA LYS A 42 2.36 -6.31 -11.85
C LYS A 42 1.22 -6.97 -11.09
N MET A 43 0.24 -6.17 -10.71
CA MET A 43 -0.97 -6.66 -10.05
C MET A 43 -2.17 -5.98 -10.68
N THR A 44 -3.28 -6.72 -10.76
CA THR A 44 -4.52 -6.17 -11.31
C THR A 44 -5.51 -5.91 -10.18
N PHE A 45 -6.10 -4.73 -10.18
CA PHE A 45 -7.14 -4.36 -9.22
C PHE A 45 -8.23 -3.60 -9.97
N LYS A 46 -9.47 -4.06 -9.85
CA LYS A 46 -10.63 -3.50 -10.56
C LYS A 46 -10.40 -3.38 -12.07
N GLY A 47 -9.77 -4.39 -12.64
CA GLY A 47 -9.51 -4.41 -14.07
C GLY A 47 -8.37 -3.51 -14.55
N LYS A 48 -7.69 -2.82 -13.63
CA LYS A 48 -6.58 -1.94 -13.95
C LYS A 48 -5.27 -2.55 -13.46
N GLU A 49 -4.25 -2.49 -14.29
CA GLU A 49 -2.92 -2.99 -13.92
C GLU A 49 -2.14 -1.96 -13.13
N TYR A 50 -1.56 -2.39 -12.03
CA TYR A 50 -0.70 -1.56 -11.19
C TYR A 50 0.69 -2.19 -11.09
N THR A 51 1.71 -1.35 -11.02
CA THR A 51 3.06 -1.80 -10.76
C THR A 51 3.32 -1.67 -9.25
N VAL A 52 3.74 -2.75 -8.63
CA VAL A 52 4.08 -2.75 -7.20
C VAL A 52 5.36 -1.94 -6.99
N ILE A 53 5.36 -1.06 -6.00
CA ILE A 53 6.52 -0.24 -5.66
C ILE A 53 7.10 -0.64 -4.32
N GLY A 54 8.35 -0.28 -4.08
CA GLY A 54 9.00 -0.54 -2.81
C GLY A 54 8.59 0.48 -1.75
N LEU A 55 8.90 0.19 -0.49
CA LEU A 55 8.53 1.04 0.65
C LEU A 55 9.18 2.42 0.58
N LYS A 56 10.44 2.48 0.19
CA LYS A 56 11.14 3.75 0.09
C LYS A 56 10.47 4.69 -0.92
N GLN A 57 10.11 4.16 -2.08
CA GLN A 57 9.41 4.92 -3.09
C GLN A 57 8.03 5.35 -2.59
N ALA A 58 7.33 4.47 -1.89
CA ALA A 58 6.00 4.77 -1.36
C ALA A 58 6.03 5.94 -0.39
N VAL A 59 7.03 6.01 0.48
CA VAL A 59 7.18 7.14 1.41
C VAL A 59 7.38 8.43 0.63
N SER A 60 8.20 8.40 -0.42
CA SER A 60 8.46 9.59 -1.23
C SER A 60 7.25 10.06 -2.01
N GLU A 61 6.29 9.17 -2.26
CA GLU A 61 5.02 9.51 -2.91
C GLU A 61 4.04 10.24 -1.98
N LYS A 62 4.33 10.21 -0.69
CA LYS A 62 3.53 10.89 0.33
C LYS A 62 2.02 10.58 0.23
N PRO A 63 1.63 9.30 0.37
CA PRO A 63 0.21 8.98 0.34
C PRO A 63 -0.53 9.62 1.51
N ASP A 64 -1.82 9.85 1.34
CA ASP A 64 -2.65 10.41 2.40
C ASP A 64 -2.89 9.38 3.50
N VAL A 65 -3.12 8.13 3.11
CA VAL A 65 -3.37 7.03 4.05
C VAL A 65 -2.55 5.82 3.61
N ALA A 66 -1.97 5.12 4.58
CA ALA A 66 -1.27 3.86 4.33
C ALA A 66 -1.88 2.78 5.22
N ILE A 67 -2.36 1.69 4.59
CA ILE A 67 -2.88 0.54 5.30
C ILE A 67 -1.81 -0.54 5.31
N PHE A 68 -1.40 -0.96 6.50
CA PHE A 68 -0.34 -1.96 6.65
C PHE A 68 -0.95 -3.35 6.83
N SER A 69 -0.66 -4.24 5.88
CA SER A 69 -1.00 -5.64 5.98
C SER A 69 0.25 -6.50 6.18
N ALA A 70 1.40 -5.86 6.19
CA ALA A 70 2.67 -6.55 6.38
C ALA A 70 2.87 -6.93 7.85
N GLY A 71 3.78 -7.86 8.13
CA GLY A 71 4.09 -8.27 9.50
C GLY A 71 4.61 -7.13 10.36
N GLY A 72 4.58 -7.34 11.68
CA GLY A 72 4.93 -6.33 12.67
C GLY A 72 6.29 -5.65 12.47
N GLY A 73 7.29 -6.39 12.00
CA GLY A 73 8.62 -5.81 11.75
C GLY A 73 8.60 -4.70 10.71
N THR A 74 7.86 -4.91 9.63
CA THR A 74 7.73 -3.91 8.57
C THR A 74 6.97 -2.68 9.08
N SER A 75 5.89 -2.88 9.82
CA SER A 75 5.12 -1.78 10.40
C SER A 75 5.97 -0.95 11.35
N LEU A 76 6.73 -1.59 12.23
CA LEU A 76 7.57 -0.88 13.19
C LEU A 76 8.65 -0.05 12.52
N GLU A 77 9.19 -0.54 11.42
CA GLU A 77 10.25 0.15 10.69
C GLU A 77 9.71 1.32 9.85
N TRP A 78 8.62 1.09 9.15
CA TRP A 78 8.15 2.03 8.13
C TRP A 78 7.00 2.95 8.53
N ALA A 79 6.17 2.55 9.50
CA ALA A 79 5.06 3.41 9.93
C ALA A 79 5.52 4.81 10.38
N PRO A 80 6.59 4.94 11.19
CA PRO A 80 7.08 6.27 11.57
C PRO A 80 7.51 7.10 10.35
N GLN A 81 8.08 6.47 9.34
CA GLN A 81 8.55 7.17 8.15
C GLN A 81 7.39 7.73 7.34
N PHE A 82 6.31 6.97 7.23
CA PHE A 82 5.09 7.46 6.59
C PHE A 82 4.45 8.59 7.40
N ALA A 83 4.41 8.44 8.72
CA ALA A 83 3.86 9.47 9.58
C ALA A 83 4.62 10.79 9.45
N GLU A 84 5.93 10.70 9.28
CA GLU A 84 6.81 11.87 9.14
C GLU A 84 6.46 12.73 7.93
N VAL A 85 5.97 12.11 6.85
CA VAL A 85 5.57 12.85 5.65
C VAL A 85 4.07 13.18 5.64
N GLY A 86 3.40 12.99 6.77
CA GLY A 86 2.00 13.37 6.92
C GLY A 86 0.99 12.29 6.57
N THR A 87 1.44 11.06 6.36
CA THR A 87 0.55 9.95 6.03
C THR A 87 -0.15 9.41 7.27
N ILE A 88 -1.45 9.19 7.18
CA ILE A 88 -2.21 8.52 8.24
C ILE A 88 -1.97 7.01 8.10
N VAL A 89 -1.44 6.41 9.15
CA VAL A 89 -1.12 4.98 9.15
C VAL A 89 -2.19 4.18 9.89
N ILE A 90 -2.67 3.13 9.27
CA ILE A 90 -3.69 2.24 9.86
C ILE A 90 -3.15 0.83 9.99
#